data_fc062c0309dee052a4933c74e0cc119a
#
_entry.id   fc062c0309dee052a4933c74e0cc119a
#
_cell.length_a   1.000
_cell.length_b   1.000
_cell.length_c   1.000
_cell.angle_alpha   90.00
_cell.angle_beta   90.00
_cell.angle_gamma   90.00
#
_symmetry.space_group_name_H-M   'P 1'
#
loop_
_entity.id
_entity.type
_entity.pdbx_description
1 polymer ?
#
loop_
_entity_poly.entity_id
_entity_poly.type
_entity_poly.pdbx_seq_one_letter_code
_entity_poly.pdbx_strand_id
1 'polypeptide(L)'
;MYNQDVASIKRYVKHGGADALVEGVVLFTLTTIQAGLSTCKSAMTKVRVDGLNANCLWGKKADGLAYARANGDRLYSETYKIIKTYGYDDPEGCTEAILLYMAIPNIGMVKAGFICQQLGFNTACLDTHNLRRLGMSPSSTKVSAKASPELIRKKVSAYVLLCIDKGGAKYWWDSWCNFVAGNTANRSLPTGKLVSNFHVECVTLPM
;
A
#
# COMPACT_ATOMS: atom_id res chain seq x y z
N MET A 1 -3.68 -12.68 -11.56
CA MET A 1 -4.22 -11.44 -10.94
C MET A 1 -3.14 -10.37 -10.84
N TYR A 2 -2.12 -10.53 -10.02
CA TYR A 2 -1.11 -9.51 -9.73
C TYR A 2 -0.58 -8.71 -10.94
N ASN A 3 -0.07 -9.38 -11.96
CA ASN A 3 0.56 -8.69 -13.11
C ASN A 3 -0.43 -7.77 -13.87
N GLN A 4 -1.70 -8.17 -13.98
CA GLN A 4 -2.74 -7.36 -14.62
C GLN A 4 -3.13 -6.16 -13.76
N ASP A 5 -3.30 -6.37 -12.46
CA ASP A 5 -3.66 -5.33 -11.51
C ASP A 5 -2.59 -4.25 -11.44
N VAL A 6 -1.34 -4.67 -11.24
CA VAL A 6 -0.19 -3.77 -11.18
C VAL A 6 0.00 -3.02 -12.50
N ALA A 7 -0.16 -3.69 -13.64
CA ALA A 7 -0.07 -3.01 -14.95
C ALA A 7 -1.14 -1.93 -15.09
N SER A 8 -2.36 -2.18 -14.62
CA SER A 8 -3.47 -1.21 -14.63
C SER A 8 -3.19 -0.03 -13.71
N ILE A 9 -2.74 -0.29 -12.48
CA ILE A 9 -2.40 0.77 -11.50
C ILE A 9 -1.22 1.60 -11.99
N LYS A 10 -0.16 0.97 -12.49
CA LYS A 10 1.02 1.67 -13.05
C LYS A 10 0.64 2.56 -14.22
N ARG A 11 -0.24 2.09 -15.11
CA ARG A 11 -0.77 2.89 -16.21
C ARG A 11 -1.53 4.10 -15.69
N TYR A 12 -2.43 3.90 -14.73
CA TYR A 12 -3.19 4.97 -14.11
C TYR A 12 -2.28 6.04 -13.48
N VAL A 13 -1.31 5.62 -12.66
CA VAL A 13 -0.35 6.53 -12.03
C VAL A 13 0.54 7.22 -13.07
N LYS A 14 0.97 6.53 -14.12
CA LYS A 14 1.78 7.12 -15.20
C LYS A 14 1.02 8.23 -15.93
N HIS A 15 -0.27 8.06 -16.18
CA HIS A 15 -1.08 9.05 -16.90
C HIS A 15 -1.55 10.20 -16.00
N GLY A 16 -1.91 9.93 -14.76
CA GLY A 16 -2.43 10.92 -13.82
C GLY A 16 -1.38 11.55 -12.89
N GLY A 17 -0.12 11.11 -12.98
CA GLY A 17 0.99 11.73 -12.23
C GLY A 17 0.85 11.63 -10.72
N ALA A 18 1.24 12.71 -10.05
CA ALA A 18 1.20 12.84 -8.60
C ALA A 18 -0.21 12.69 -8.03
N ASP A 19 -1.21 13.25 -8.71
CA ASP A 19 -2.61 13.20 -8.28
C ASP A 19 -3.11 11.75 -8.28
N ALA A 20 -2.85 10.99 -9.33
CA ALA A 20 -3.23 9.58 -9.40
C ALA A 20 -2.52 8.72 -8.34
N LEU A 21 -1.26 9.01 -8.03
CA LEU A 21 -0.53 8.36 -6.95
C LEU A 21 -1.20 8.64 -5.60
N VAL A 22 -1.53 9.90 -5.32
CA VAL A 22 -2.08 10.32 -4.02
C VAL A 22 -3.54 9.92 -3.89
N GLU A 23 -4.40 10.33 -4.81
CA GLU A 23 -5.85 10.12 -4.73
C GLU A 23 -6.29 8.69 -5.11
N GLY A 24 -5.42 7.93 -5.76
CA GLY A 24 -5.61 6.51 -6.00
C GLY A 24 -4.91 5.65 -4.94
N VAL A 25 -3.60 5.47 -5.07
CA VAL A 25 -2.84 4.46 -4.33
C VAL A 25 -2.72 4.78 -2.83
N VAL A 26 -2.34 6.03 -2.49
CA VAL A 26 -2.15 6.43 -1.08
C VAL A 26 -3.49 6.50 -0.36
N LEU A 27 -4.50 7.16 -0.95
CA LEU A 27 -5.83 7.27 -0.36
C LEU A 27 -6.46 5.89 -0.16
N PHE A 28 -6.39 5.00 -1.17
CA PHE A 28 -6.86 3.62 -1.01
C PHE A 28 -6.18 2.94 0.18
N THR A 29 -4.84 3.05 0.28
CA THR A 29 -4.10 2.45 1.39
C THR A 29 -4.55 2.98 2.74
N LEU A 30 -4.75 4.31 2.88
CA LEU A 30 -5.26 4.93 4.11
C LEU A 30 -6.67 4.47 4.46
N THR A 31 -7.55 4.30 3.46
CA THR A 31 -8.92 3.82 3.70
C THR A 31 -8.98 2.36 4.11
N THR A 32 -8.00 1.53 3.72
CA THR A 32 -7.91 0.11 4.15
C THR A 32 -7.41 -0.09 5.57
N ILE A 33 -6.86 0.94 6.23
CA ILE A 33 -6.37 0.81 7.61
C ILE A 33 -7.56 0.58 8.55
N GLN A 34 -7.62 -0.61 9.17
CA GLN A 34 -8.69 -1.02 10.09
C GLN A 34 -10.10 -0.90 9.51
N ALA A 35 -10.24 -1.11 8.19
CA ALA A 35 -11.51 -1.10 7.49
C ALA A 35 -11.61 -2.29 6.53
N GLY A 36 -12.82 -2.73 6.26
CA GLY A 36 -13.07 -3.77 5.26
C GLY A 36 -12.90 -3.25 3.83
N LEU A 37 -12.47 -4.12 2.92
CA LEU A 37 -12.30 -3.75 1.51
C LEU A 37 -13.61 -3.22 0.89
N SER A 38 -14.75 -3.82 1.23
CA SER A 38 -16.07 -3.43 0.71
C SER A 38 -16.47 -1.98 0.99
N THR A 39 -15.89 -1.37 2.05
CA THR A 39 -16.16 0.03 2.41
C THR A 39 -15.19 1.01 1.75
N CYS A 40 -14.10 0.56 1.14
CA CYS A 40 -13.07 1.44 0.61
C CYS A 40 -13.58 2.34 -0.51
N LYS A 41 -14.39 1.81 -1.44
CA LYS A 41 -14.92 2.60 -2.56
C LYS A 41 -15.77 3.79 -2.07
N SER A 42 -16.70 3.53 -1.15
CA SER A 42 -17.53 4.60 -0.57
C SER A 42 -16.71 5.57 0.28
N ALA A 43 -15.69 5.09 0.99
CA ALA A 43 -14.78 5.95 1.75
C ALA A 43 -13.98 6.88 0.82
N MET A 44 -13.43 6.38 -0.28
CA MET A 44 -12.70 7.19 -1.26
C MET A 44 -13.62 8.23 -1.91
N THR A 45 -14.86 7.86 -2.26
CA THR A 45 -15.84 8.80 -2.80
C THR A 45 -16.17 9.90 -1.78
N LYS A 46 -16.40 9.56 -0.50
CA LYS A 46 -16.63 10.53 0.56
C LYS A 46 -15.46 11.51 0.72
N VAL A 47 -14.22 11.01 0.69
CA VAL A 47 -13.03 11.89 0.80
C VAL A 47 -12.97 12.87 -0.36
N ARG A 48 -13.40 12.48 -1.56
CA ARG A 48 -13.43 13.40 -2.71
C ARG A 48 -14.48 14.50 -2.57
N VAL A 49 -15.60 14.20 -1.90
CA VAL A 49 -16.67 15.17 -1.65
C VAL A 49 -16.37 16.05 -0.42
N ASP A 50 -16.03 15.41 0.71
CA ASP A 50 -15.92 16.06 2.03
C ASP A 50 -14.48 16.49 2.35
N GLY A 51 -13.52 16.14 1.48
CA GLY A 51 -12.10 16.42 1.68
C GLY A 51 -11.54 15.77 2.93
N LEU A 52 -10.68 16.49 3.64
CA LEU A 52 -10.03 16.00 4.87
C LEU A 52 -10.99 15.85 6.06
N ASN A 53 -12.20 16.40 5.97
CA ASN A 53 -13.24 16.32 7.00
C ASN A 53 -14.09 15.02 6.89
N ALA A 54 -13.83 14.19 5.88
CA ALA A 54 -14.55 12.93 5.70
C ALA A 54 -14.41 12.04 6.96
N ASN A 55 -15.54 11.59 7.51
CA ASN A 55 -15.59 10.80 8.74
C ASN A 55 -14.85 9.43 8.65
N CYS A 56 -14.54 8.97 7.45
CA CYS A 56 -13.72 7.78 7.21
C CYS A 56 -12.21 8.01 7.38
N LEU A 57 -11.76 9.27 7.47
CA LEU A 57 -10.37 9.68 7.75
C LEU A 57 -10.14 9.93 9.25
N TRP A 58 -10.57 9.02 10.09
CA TRP A 58 -10.40 9.14 11.54
C TRP A 58 -8.94 9.00 11.99
N GLY A 59 -8.62 9.56 13.17
CA GLY A 59 -7.28 9.56 13.74
C GLY A 59 -6.28 10.32 12.85
N LYS A 60 -5.10 9.74 12.66
CA LYS A 60 -4.03 10.35 11.84
C LYS A 60 -4.16 10.11 10.33
N LYS A 61 -5.27 9.56 9.84
CA LYS A 61 -5.46 9.33 8.39
C LYS A 61 -5.60 10.63 7.62
N ALA A 62 -6.29 11.62 8.20
CA ALA A 62 -6.41 12.95 7.60
C ALA A 62 -5.03 13.63 7.48
N ASP A 63 -4.19 13.55 8.53
CA ASP A 63 -2.83 14.07 8.51
C ASP A 63 -2.00 13.39 7.41
N GLY A 64 -2.14 12.07 7.27
CA GLY A 64 -1.47 11.29 6.22
C GLY A 64 -1.87 11.74 4.82
N LEU A 65 -3.17 11.95 4.57
CA LEU A 65 -3.65 12.43 3.29
C LEU A 65 -3.24 13.88 3.01
N ALA A 66 -3.32 14.76 4.02
CA ALA A 66 -2.86 16.15 3.89
C ALA A 66 -1.38 16.20 3.53
N TYR A 67 -0.55 15.42 4.22
CA TYR A 67 0.87 15.32 3.90
C TYR A 67 1.10 14.80 2.47
N ALA A 68 0.39 13.73 2.07
CA ALA A 68 0.56 13.15 0.74
C ALA A 68 0.16 14.15 -0.36
N ARG A 69 -0.93 14.91 -0.19
CA ARG A 69 -1.34 15.97 -1.12
C ARG A 69 -0.30 17.08 -1.22
N ALA A 70 0.22 17.54 -0.08
CA ALA A 70 1.24 18.60 -0.05
C ALA A 70 2.60 18.15 -0.63
N ASN A 71 2.87 16.85 -0.67
CA ASN A 71 4.15 16.28 -1.13
C ASN A 71 4.00 15.36 -2.36
N GLY A 72 2.88 15.41 -3.08
CA GLY A 72 2.55 14.50 -4.17
C GLY A 72 3.62 14.46 -5.25
N ASP A 73 4.04 15.62 -5.74
CA ASP A 73 5.08 15.72 -6.78
C ASP A 73 6.42 15.12 -6.33
N ARG A 74 6.80 15.36 -5.07
CA ARG A 74 8.01 14.78 -4.50
C ARG A 74 7.90 13.25 -4.38
N LEU A 75 6.78 12.75 -3.86
CA LEU A 75 6.54 11.31 -3.75
C LEU A 75 6.58 10.64 -5.13
N TYR A 76 5.94 11.25 -6.12
CA TYR A 76 5.92 10.76 -7.49
C TYR A 76 7.33 10.76 -8.11
N SER A 77 8.03 11.90 -8.09
CA SER A 77 9.35 12.03 -8.70
C SER A 77 10.40 11.13 -8.06
N GLU A 78 10.44 11.05 -6.72
CA GLU A 78 11.38 10.16 -6.02
C GLU A 78 11.05 8.68 -6.28
N THR A 79 9.77 8.30 -6.37
CA THR A 79 9.39 6.93 -6.76
C THR A 79 9.96 6.56 -8.13
N TYR A 80 9.80 7.43 -9.13
CA TYR A 80 10.33 7.15 -10.48
C TYR A 80 11.86 7.19 -10.54
N LYS A 81 12.51 8.02 -9.73
CA LYS A 81 13.96 8.03 -9.58
C LYS A 81 14.47 6.71 -8.99
N ILE A 82 13.82 6.19 -7.95
CA ILE A 82 14.14 4.88 -7.36
C ILE A 82 13.98 3.78 -8.42
N ILE A 83 12.85 3.76 -9.15
CA ILE A 83 12.60 2.79 -10.22
C ILE A 83 13.68 2.85 -11.30
N LYS A 84 14.09 4.05 -11.71
CA LYS A 84 15.12 4.24 -12.73
C LYS A 84 16.50 3.78 -12.25
N THR A 85 16.80 3.95 -10.96
CA THR A 85 18.11 3.61 -10.39
C THR A 85 18.24 2.12 -10.10
N TYR A 86 17.21 1.50 -9.54
CA TYR A 86 17.26 0.15 -8.98
C TYR A 86 16.35 -0.86 -9.70
N GLY A 87 15.34 -0.39 -10.43
CA GLY A 87 14.28 -1.26 -10.93
C GLY A 87 13.22 -1.58 -9.87
N TYR A 88 12.42 -2.61 -10.13
CA TYR A 88 11.32 -3.01 -9.24
C TYR A 88 11.65 -4.18 -8.31
N ASP A 89 12.65 -4.99 -8.66
CA ASP A 89 12.98 -6.25 -7.99
C ASP A 89 14.20 -6.15 -7.07
N ASP A 90 14.95 -5.05 -7.16
CA ASP A 90 16.14 -4.82 -6.33
C ASP A 90 15.75 -4.57 -4.87
N PRO A 91 16.33 -5.31 -3.90
CA PRO A 91 15.99 -5.18 -2.49
C PRO A 91 16.29 -3.79 -1.91
N GLU A 92 17.36 -3.13 -2.38
CA GLU A 92 17.70 -1.78 -1.94
C GLU A 92 16.70 -0.77 -2.49
N GLY A 93 16.30 -0.88 -3.76
CA GLY A 93 15.25 -0.07 -4.36
C GLY A 93 13.91 -0.24 -3.65
N CYS A 94 13.54 -1.46 -3.28
CA CYS A 94 12.35 -1.74 -2.47
C CYS A 94 12.45 -1.10 -1.07
N THR A 95 13.65 -1.12 -0.46
CA THR A 95 13.91 -0.51 0.85
C THR A 95 13.76 1.01 0.77
N GLU A 96 14.36 1.68 -0.22
CA GLU A 96 14.23 3.12 -0.43
C GLU A 96 12.78 3.53 -0.67
N ALA A 97 12.04 2.78 -1.50
CA ALA A 97 10.63 3.06 -1.76
C ALA A 97 9.77 2.96 -0.49
N ILE A 98 9.99 1.94 0.35
CA ILE A 98 9.28 1.81 1.63
C ILE A 98 9.61 2.98 2.57
N LEU A 99 10.89 3.36 2.69
CA LEU A 99 11.32 4.49 3.52
C LEU A 99 10.69 5.81 3.05
N LEU A 100 10.59 6.02 1.74
CA LEU A 100 9.92 7.19 1.16
C LEU A 100 8.45 7.28 1.62
N TYR A 101 7.70 6.19 1.53
CA TYR A 101 6.28 6.18 1.91
C TYR A 101 6.04 6.14 3.42
N MET A 102 6.99 5.66 4.21
CA MET A 102 6.93 5.75 5.68
C MET A 102 7.01 7.19 6.21
N ALA A 103 7.41 8.17 5.40
CA ALA A 103 7.35 9.58 5.75
C ALA A 103 5.91 10.11 5.87
N ILE A 104 4.94 9.41 5.26
CA ILE A 104 3.51 9.78 5.34
C ILE A 104 2.99 9.45 6.74
N PRO A 105 2.41 10.40 7.50
CA PRO A 105 1.79 10.12 8.78
C PRO A 105 0.79 8.96 8.72
N ASN A 106 0.81 8.10 9.73
CA ASN A 106 -0.02 6.89 9.82
C ASN A 106 0.32 5.76 8.81
N ILE A 107 1.33 5.93 7.98
CA ILE A 107 1.84 4.88 7.09
C ILE A 107 3.11 4.29 7.74
N GLY A 108 2.96 3.11 8.35
CA GLY A 108 4.11 2.33 8.82
C GLY A 108 4.64 1.39 7.74
N MET A 109 5.74 0.68 8.04
CA MET A 109 6.47 -0.21 7.13
C MET A 109 5.56 -1.15 6.32
N VAL A 110 4.58 -1.80 6.96
CA VAL A 110 3.65 -2.73 6.30
C VAL A 110 2.77 -2.03 5.25
N LYS A 111 2.25 -0.85 5.56
CA LYS A 111 1.39 -0.08 4.65
C LYS A 111 2.19 0.62 3.56
N ALA A 112 3.41 1.06 3.87
CA ALA A 112 4.36 1.51 2.85
C ALA A 112 4.71 0.37 1.89
N GLY A 113 4.97 -0.84 2.40
CA GLY A 113 5.15 -2.04 1.59
C GLY A 113 3.95 -2.35 0.69
N PHE A 114 2.72 -2.10 1.18
CA PHE A 114 1.51 -2.26 0.37
C PHE A 114 1.42 -1.23 -0.76
N ILE A 115 1.76 0.04 -0.51
CA ILE A 115 1.85 1.08 -1.55
C ILE A 115 2.88 0.64 -2.61
N CYS A 116 4.07 0.25 -2.19
CA CYS A 116 5.13 -0.22 -3.08
C CYS A 116 4.70 -1.43 -3.91
N GLN A 117 4.01 -2.41 -3.31
CA GLN A 117 3.47 -3.59 -3.99
C GLN A 117 2.47 -3.20 -5.10
N GLN A 118 1.58 -2.25 -4.84
CA GLN A 118 0.63 -1.72 -5.84
C GLN A 118 1.35 -1.03 -7.01
N LEU A 119 2.49 -0.40 -6.75
CA LEU A 119 3.32 0.26 -7.76
C LEU A 119 4.25 -0.71 -8.48
N GLY A 120 4.29 -1.98 -8.09
CA GLY A 120 5.03 -3.05 -8.76
C GLY A 120 6.37 -3.40 -8.15
N PHE A 121 6.78 -2.80 -7.04
CA PHE A 121 7.98 -3.23 -6.32
C PHE A 121 7.79 -4.63 -5.73
N ASN A 122 8.87 -5.41 -5.69
CA ASN A 122 8.86 -6.78 -5.18
C ASN A 122 8.87 -6.81 -3.64
N THR A 123 7.79 -6.32 -3.07
CA THR A 123 7.51 -6.27 -1.63
C THR A 123 6.05 -6.66 -1.37
N ALA A 124 5.61 -6.67 -0.13
CA ALA A 124 4.28 -7.15 0.22
C ALA A 124 3.66 -6.41 1.40
N CYS A 125 2.36 -6.61 1.60
CA CYS A 125 1.66 -6.23 2.82
C CYS A 125 1.70 -7.39 3.82
N LEU A 126 2.77 -7.54 4.61
CA LEU A 126 2.82 -8.52 5.70
C LEU A 126 2.13 -7.97 6.94
N ASP A 127 0.81 -7.84 6.86
CA ASP A 127 -0.02 -7.42 7.98
C ASP A 127 -0.12 -8.49 9.08
N THR A 128 -0.87 -8.20 10.13
CA THR A 128 -1.07 -9.12 11.26
C THR A 128 -1.54 -10.51 10.84
N HIS A 129 -2.40 -10.60 9.81
CA HIS A 129 -2.92 -11.88 9.32
C HIS A 129 -1.83 -12.67 8.60
N ASN A 130 -1.08 -12.03 7.72
CA ASN A 130 0.02 -12.63 6.99
C ASN A 130 1.18 -13.04 7.92
N LEU A 131 1.53 -12.20 8.90
CA LEU A 131 2.55 -12.55 9.89
C LEU A 131 2.16 -13.78 10.73
N ARG A 132 0.90 -13.87 11.17
CA ARG A 132 0.40 -15.06 11.88
C ARG A 132 0.49 -16.33 11.03
N ARG A 133 0.19 -16.25 9.73
CA ARG A 133 0.35 -17.38 8.79
C ARG A 133 1.81 -17.82 8.64
N LEU A 134 2.75 -16.91 8.85
CA LEU A 134 4.19 -17.20 8.90
C LEU A 134 4.68 -17.68 10.29
N GLY A 135 3.80 -17.81 11.27
CA GLY A 135 4.17 -18.10 12.66
C GLY A 135 4.95 -16.97 13.34
N MET A 136 4.85 -15.74 12.80
CA MET A 136 5.57 -14.57 13.30
C MET A 136 4.71 -13.69 14.19
N SER A 137 5.34 -13.04 15.17
CA SER A 137 4.66 -12.05 15.99
C SER A 137 4.31 -10.79 15.16
N PRO A 138 3.09 -10.23 15.32
CA PRO A 138 2.73 -8.95 14.73
C PRO A 138 3.65 -7.78 15.14
N SER A 139 4.39 -7.93 16.24
CA SER A 139 5.36 -6.92 16.68
C SER A 139 6.66 -6.91 15.84
N SER A 140 6.95 -7.96 15.08
CA SER A 140 8.18 -8.08 14.29
C SER A 140 8.34 -6.97 13.25
N THR A 141 7.23 -6.41 12.75
CA THR A 141 7.21 -5.31 11.78
C THR A 141 7.03 -3.93 12.41
N LYS A 142 6.97 -3.84 13.75
CA LYS A 142 6.85 -2.54 14.41
C LYS A 142 8.19 -1.83 14.49
N VAL A 143 8.17 -0.54 14.16
CA VAL A 143 9.30 0.36 14.32
C VAL A 143 8.96 1.36 15.41
N SER A 144 9.87 1.53 16.39
CA SER A 144 9.70 2.53 17.44
C SER A 144 9.79 3.93 16.85
N ALA A 145 8.94 4.84 17.31
CA ALA A 145 9.02 6.26 16.95
C ALA A 145 10.35 6.93 17.37
N LYS A 146 11.08 6.31 18.31
CA LYS A 146 12.39 6.77 18.81
C LYS A 146 13.57 6.04 18.17
N ALA A 147 13.35 5.18 17.16
CA ALA A 147 14.42 4.44 16.49
C ALA A 147 15.30 5.40 15.67
N SER A 148 16.61 5.14 15.64
CA SER A 148 17.51 5.90 14.75
C SER A 148 17.20 5.58 13.27
N PRO A 149 17.55 6.50 12.35
CA PRO A 149 17.38 6.26 10.91
C PRO A 149 18.03 4.96 10.43
N GLU A 150 19.23 4.64 10.94
CA GLU A 150 19.97 3.43 10.62
C GLU A 150 19.22 2.18 11.07
N LEU A 151 18.64 2.21 12.29
CA LEU A 151 17.86 1.09 12.80
C LEU A 151 16.55 0.92 12.01
N ILE A 152 15.90 2.03 11.63
CA ILE A 152 14.71 2.01 10.76
C ILE A 152 15.07 1.35 9.44
N ARG A 153 16.14 1.82 8.76
CA ARG A 153 16.62 1.28 7.50
C ARG A 153 16.92 -0.22 7.60
N LYS A 154 17.68 -0.64 8.62
CA LYS A 154 17.99 -2.06 8.87
C LYS A 154 16.72 -2.92 8.99
N LYS A 155 15.71 -2.42 9.71
CA LYS A 155 14.43 -3.13 9.85
C LYS A 155 13.64 -3.20 8.54
N VAL A 156 13.62 -2.13 7.76
CA VAL A 156 12.94 -2.10 6.47
C VAL A 156 13.63 -3.04 5.48
N SER A 157 14.96 -3.05 5.41
CA SER A 157 15.71 -3.97 4.57
C SER A 157 15.45 -5.44 4.95
N ALA A 158 15.44 -5.76 6.25
CA ALA A 158 15.09 -7.10 6.72
C ALA A 158 13.64 -7.49 6.36
N TYR A 159 12.71 -6.54 6.40
CA TYR A 159 11.33 -6.75 5.98
C TYR A 159 11.21 -7.03 4.48
N VAL A 160 11.93 -6.29 3.65
CA VAL A 160 11.97 -6.51 2.20
C VAL A 160 12.50 -7.89 1.88
N LEU A 161 13.63 -8.28 2.47
CA LEU A 161 14.21 -9.61 2.29
C LEU A 161 13.24 -10.72 2.72
N LEU A 162 12.52 -10.53 3.83
CA LEU A 162 11.47 -11.45 4.27
C LEU A 162 10.34 -11.57 3.23
N CYS A 163 9.88 -10.44 2.67
CA CYS A 163 8.84 -10.45 1.63
C CYS A 163 9.28 -11.27 0.41
N ILE A 164 10.52 -11.06 -0.04
CA ILE A 164 11.10 -11.75 -1.21
C ILE A 164 11.28 -13.24 -0.92
N ASP A 165 11.88 -13.60 0.22
CA ASP A 165 12.11 -15.00 0.64
C ASP A 165 10.80 -15.80 0.74
N LYS A 166 9.72 -15.16 1.16
CA LYS A 166 8.40 -15.78 1.33
C LYS A 166 7.50 -15.70 0.09
N GLY A 167 8.07 -15.48 -1.10
CA GLY A 167 7.37 -15.57 -2.38
C GLY A 167 7.14 -14.25 -3.12
N GLY A 168 7.58 -13.13 -2.57
CA GLY A 168 7.54 -11.82 -3.22
C GLY A 168 6.15 -11.25 -3.44
N ALA A 169 6.11 -10.15 -4.16
CA ALA A 169 4.91 -9.35 -4.37
C ALA A 169 3.74 -10.13 -4.96
N LYS A 170 4.00 -10.97 -5.96
CA LYS A 170 2.95 -11.74 -6.65
C LYS A 170 2.25 -12.74 -5.75
N TYR A 171 3.03 -13.53 -5.01
CA TYR A 171 2.49 -14.54 -4.10
C TYR A 171 1.60 -13.90 -3.02
N TRP A 172 2.07 -12.82 -2.40
CA TRP A 172 1.32 -12.16 -1.32
C TRP A 172 0.10 -11.42 -1.82
N TRP A 173 0.12 -10.86 -3.04
CA TRP A 173 -1.05 -10.26 -3.66
C TRP A 173 -2.16 -11.27 -3.92
N ASP A 174 -1.82 -12.35 -4.62
CA ASP A 174 -2.78 -13.40 -4.96
C ASP A 174 -3.32 -14.08 -3.69
N SER A 175 -2.45 -14.30 -2.69
CA SER A 175 -2.82 -14.82 -1.38
C SER A 175 -3.75 -13.90 -0.60
N TRP A 176 -3.50 -12.59 -0.63
CA TRP A 176 -4.37 -11.59 0.00
C TRP A 176 -5.75 -11.55 -0.67
N CYS A 177 -5.81 -11.50 -1.99
CA CYS A 177 -7.09 -11.52 -2.72
C CYS A 177 -7.93 -12.75 -2.37
N ASN A 178 -7.32 -13.93 -2.31
CA ASN A 178 -8.01 -15.17 -1.95
C ASN A 178 -8.45 -15.17 -0.48
N PHE A 179 -7.63 -14.68 0.44
CA PHE A 179 -7.98 -14.55 1.85
C PHE A 179 -9.17 -13.60 2.05
N VAL A 180 -9.17 -12.44 1.41
CA VAL A 180 -10.27 -11.47 1.49
C VAL A 180 -11.57 -12.06 0.92
N ALA A 181 -11.49 -12.78 -0.22
CA ALA A 181 -12.64 -13.44 -0.81
C ALA A 181 -13.24 -14.52 0.09
N GLY A 182 -12.40 -15.28 0.81
CA GLY A 182 -12.83 -16.31 1.76
C GLY A 182 -13.36 -15.75 3.09
N ASN A 183 -13.21 -14.46 3.35
CA ASN A 183 -13.64 -13.85 4.59
C ASN A 183 -15.15 -13.54 4.53
N THR A 184 -15.91 -14.07 5.52
CA THR A 184 -17.38 -13.91 5.60
C THR A 184 -17.83 -12.45 5.65
N ALA A 185 -17.01 -11.52 6.13
CA ALA A 185 -17.30 -10.08 6.14
C ALA A 185 -17.33 -9.46 4.73
N ASN A 186 -16.78 -10.15 3.72
CA ASN A 186 -16.71 -9.68 2.33
C ASN A 186 -17.56 -10.57 1.39
N ARG A 187 -18.73 -11.01 1.82
CA ARG A 187 -19.61 -11.92 1.06
C ARG A 187 -19.99 -11.44 -0.35
N SER A 188 -19.92 -10.13 -0.60
CA SER A 188 -20.17 -9.54 -1.92
C SER A 188 -19.05 -9.79 -2.94
N LEU A 189 -17.90 -10.29 -2.50
CA LEU A 189 -16.71 -10.54 -3.31
C LEU A 189 -16.24 -12.00 -3.15
N PRO A 190 -16.99 -12.98 -3.69
CA PRO A 190 -16.81 -14.40 -3.36
C PRO A 190 -15.55 -15.04 -3.95
N THR A 191 -14.87 -14.40 -4.90
CA THR A 191 -13.65 -14.93 -5.54
C THR A 191 -12.49 -13.96 -5.45
N GLY A 192 -11.26 -14.48 -5.42
CA GLY A 192 -10.04 -13.66 -5.42
C GLY A 192 -9.94 -12.75 -6.65
N LYS A 193 -10.46 -13.18 -7.81
CA LYS A 193 -10.52 -12.37 -9.04
C LYS A 193 -11.43 -11.15 -8.87
N LEU A 194 -12.60 -11.31 -8.23
CA LEU A 194 -13.50 -10.18 -7.96
C LEU A 194 -12.90 -9.21 -6.95
N VAL A 195 -12.16 -9.70 -5.94
CA VAL A 195 -11.42 -8.87 -4.99
C VAL A 195 -10.37 -8.05 -5.73
N SER A 196 -9.62 -8.67 -6.62
CA SER A 196 -8.60 -8.03 -7.46
C SER A 196 -9.21 -6.92 -8.33
N ASN A 197 -10.28 -7.23 -9.06
CA ASN A 197 -10.97 -6.24 -9.89
C ASN A 197 -11.49 -5.06 -9.06
N PHE A 198 -12.13 -5.32 -7.93
CA PHE A 198 -12.65 -4.28 -7.03
C PHE A 198 -11.53 -3.40 -6.47
N HIS A 199 -10.37 -3.98 -6.15
CA HIS A 199 -9.20 -3.22 -5.73
C HIS A 199 -8.76 -2.24 -6.83
N VAL A 200 -8.56 -2.73 -8.05
CA VAL A 200 -8.16 -1.89 -9.19
C VAL A 200 -9.19 -0.78 -9.44
N GLU A 201 -10.48 -1.11 -9.43
CA GLU A 201 -11.55 -0.10 -9.55
C GLU A 201 -11.47 0.97 -8.47
N CYS A 202 -11.21 0.61 -7.21
CA CYS A 202 -11.05 1.58 -6.13
C CYS A 202 -9.88 2.53 -6.39
N VAL A 203 -8.71 1.98 -6.75
CA VAL A 203 -7.48 2.77 -6.97
C VAL A 203 -7.62 3.66 -8.20
N THR A 204 -8.25 3.18 -9.26
CA THR A 204 -8.38 3.89 -10.54
C THR A 204 -9.69 4.64 -10.72
N LEU A 205 -10.45 4.87 -9.62
CA LEU A 205 -11.66 5.71 -9.67
C LEU A 205 -11.36 7.05 -10.35
N PRO A 206 -12.19 7.51 -11.27
CA PRO A 206 -12.06 8.86 -11.83
C PRO A 206 -12.04 9.92 -10.73
N MET A 207 -11.15 10.89 -10.90
CA MET A 207 -11.05 12.05 -10.02
C MET A 207 -12.19 13.05 -10.30
#